data_2656cda0a987abcaeb5f7581e7d9c045
#
_entry.id   2656cda0a987abcaeb5f7581e7d9c045
#
_cell.length_a   1.000
_cell.length_b   1.000
_cell.length_c   1.000
_cell.angle_alpha   90.00
_cell.angle_beta   90.00
_cell.angle_gamma   90.00
#
_symmetry.space_group_name_H-M   'P 1'
#
loop_
_entity.id
_entity.type
_entity.pdbx_description
1 polymer ?
#
loop_
_entity_poly.entity_id
_entity_poly.type
_entity_poly.pdbx_seq_one_letter_code
_entity_poly.pdbx_strand_id
1 'polypeptide(L)'
;MLHILDIIRKKRDGGTLTKDEIEYFVRGCTDGSIPDYQLSALLMAIYLNGMTHEETAELTLAMAHSGDMADLSAIHGVTVDKHSTGGVGDKTSMVIVPVCAACGVKIAKMSGRGLGHTGGTADKLESIPGMRIDLSPEEFTAQINKIGCAMIGQTGELCPADKKLYALRDVTGTVESVPLIASSIMSKKIASGAERILLDVKTGSGAFMKTTEDAITLAEEMVEIAKLSGRRAAALITDMDRPLGHAVGNTLEVLEVLETLHGRGPEDLTEECLELAANMIWLGEQAESLELARKKAETALETGKAFEKFCEMAEAQGADVRYLREPERFALSPVKKDVCAPRSGYVVHINAEQVGMASVRLGAGREKADDMLDYGAGIVLKKTVGDAVQKGEVIAELYGASAEKCRDAESVLHGAFRYGDEKTEECSLVLARVE
;
A
#
# COMPACT_ATOMS: atom_id res chain seq x y z
N MET A 1 13.40 26.00 29.72
CA MET A 1 12.10 25.94 29.03
C MET A 1 12.41 25.75 27.55
N LEU A 2 11.84 24.73 26.93
CA LEU A 2 12.07 24.48 25.48
C LEU A 2 11.42 25.59 24.66
N HIS A 3 12.11 26.00 23.59
CA HIS A 3 11.61 27.00 22.68
C HIS A 3 11.83 26.57 21.23
N ILE A 4 10.80 26.61 20.39
CA ILE A 4 10.86 26.05 19.04
C ILE A 4 11.95 26.66 18.17
N LEU A 5 12.25 27.97 18.31
CA LEU A 5 13.33 28.61 17.53
C LEU A 5 14.72 28.04 17.87
N ASP A 6 14.96 27.61 19.11
CA ASP A 6 16.23 27.03 19.50
C ASP A 6 16.36 25.60 18.93
N ILE A 7 15.26 24.85 18.89
CA ILE A 7 15.18 23.53 18.26
C ILE A 7 15.44 23.65 16.73
N ILE A 8 14.79 24.61 16.08
CA ILE A 8 15.01 24.88 14.65
C ILE A 8 16.46 25.22 14.37
N ARG A 9 17.07 26.14 15.16
CA ARG A 9 18.49 26.55 15.01
C ARG A 9 19.43 25.37 15.20
N LYS A 10 19.19 24.57 16.26
CA LYS A 10 19.98 23.38 16.55
C LYS A 10 19.98 22.41 15.37
N LYS A 11 18.79 22.08 14.82
CA LYS A 11 18.68 21.16 13.70
C LYS A 11 19.23 21.76 12.40
N ARG A 12 18.97 23.05 12.15
CA ARG A 12 19.54 23.79 11.01
C ARG A 12 21.07 23.73 10.99
N ASP A 13 21.69 23.80 12.15
CA ASP A 13 23.16 23.84 12.30
C ASP A 13 23.76 22.40 12.42
N GLY A 14 22.97 21.35 12.12
CA GLY A 14 23.40 19.96 12.09
C GLY A 14 23.40 19.26 13.45
N GLY A 15 22.79 19.86 14.48
CA GLY A 15 22.68 19.25 15.82
C GLY A 15 21.63 18.13 15.88
N THR A 16 21.85 17.18 16.80
CA THR A 16 20.92 16.08 17.08
C THR A 16 19.86 16.52 18.08
N LEU A 17 18.57 16.30 17.78
CA LEU A 17 17.46 16.62 18.66
C LEU A 17 17.35 15.60 19.79
N THR A 18 17.02 16.07 20.99
CA THR A 18 16.71 15.20 22.11
C THR A 18 15.26 14.72 22.04
N LYS A 19 14.94 13.65 22.77
CA LYS A 19 13.57 13.15 22.95
C LYS A 19 12.61 14.26 23.37
N ASP A 20 12.96 15.04 24.40
CA ASP A 20 12.11 16.13 24.91
C ASP A 20 11.85 17.21 23.86
N GLU A 21 12.84 17.52 23.01
CA GLU A 21 12.69 18.48 21.90
C GLU A 21 11.76 17.95 20.82
N ILE A 22 11.84 16.66 20.50
CA ILE A 22 10.96 15.98 19.52
C ILE A 22 9.52 15.90 20.07
N GLU A 23 9.33 15.47 21.32
CA GLU A 23 8.02 15.43 21.97
C GLU A 23 7.37 16.82 22.05
N TYR A 24 8.17 17.87 22.37
CA TYR A 24 7.70 19.25 22.37
C TYR A 24 7.22 19.68 20.98
N PHE A 25 7.97 19.36 19.92
CA PHE A 25 7.59 19.66 18.54
C PHE A 25 6.30 18.96 18.12
N VAL A 26 6.19 17.65 18.38
CA VAL A 26 5.01 16.85 18.00
C VAL A 26 3.77 17.30 18.77
N ARG A 27 3.88 17.55 20.08
CA ARG A 27 2.78 18.09 20.90
C ARG A 27 2.34 19.47 20.39
N GLY A 28 3.28 20.37 20.13
CA GLY A 28 2.96 21.71 19.62
C GLY A 28 2.38 21.69 18.20
N CYS A 29 2.69 20.67 17.39
CA CYS A 29 2.01 20.41 16.13
C CYS A 29 0.54 20.00 16.38
N THR A 30 0.30 19.08 17.31
CA THR A 30 -1.02 18.51 17.54
C THR A 30 -1.97 19.51 18.21
N ASP A 31 -1.52 20.24 19.23
CA ASP A 31 -2.34 21.21 19.96
C ASP A 31 -2.40 22.61 19.31
N GLY A 32 -1.62 22.83 18.25
CA GLY A 32 -1.57 24.10 17.51
C GLY A 32 -0.78 25.23 18.19
N SER A 33 -0.05 24.94 19.28
CA SER A 33 0.78 25.94 19.98
C SER A 33 2.03 26.35 19.20
N ILE A 34 2.47 25.51 18.23
CA ILE A 34 3.54 25.85 17.28
C ILE A 34 2.89 26.16 15.92
N PRO A 35 3.07 27.38 15.38
CA PRO A 35 2.46 27.76 14.11
C PRO A 35 3.12 27.07 12.92
N ASP A 36 2.36 26.89 11.83
CA ASP A 36 2.75 26.09 10.66
C ASP A 36 4.06 26.54 10.01
N TYR A 37 4.37 27.85 10.01
CA TYR A 37 5.64 28.35 9.47
C TYR A 37 6.86 27.90 10.29
N GLN A 38 6.73 27.68 11.59
CA GLN A 38 7.80 27.14 12.44
C GLN A 38 7.88 25.62 12.30
N LEU A 39 6.74 24.93 12.17
CA LEU A 39 6.71 23.50 11.85
C LEU A 39 7.42 23.25 10.50
N SER A 40 7.07 24.03 9.47
CA SER A 40 7.70 23.91 8.14
C SER A 40 9.19 24.23 8.16
N ALA A 41 9.63 25.20 8.97
CA ALA A 41 11.06 25.51 9.12
C ALA A 41 11.85 24.36 9.74
N LEU A 42 11.28 23.65 10.76
CA LEU A 42 11.94 22.48 11.33
C LEU A 42 11.92 21.29 10.36
N LEU A 43 10.81 21.06 9.65
CA LEU A 43 10.74 20.03 8.61
C LEU A 43 11.78 20.24 7.51
N MET A 44 12.00 21.49 7.07
CA MET A 44 13.04 21.81 6.11
C MET A 44 14.45 21.61 6.70
N ALA A 45 14.68 21.96 7.97
CA ALA A 45 15.96 21.70 8.63
C ALA A 45 16.26 20.19 8.74
N ILE A 46 15.22 19.37 9.01
CA ILE A 46 15.34 17.91 9.00
C ILE A 46 15.59 17.40 7.58
N TYR A 47 14.89 17.92 6.58
CA TYR A 47 15.09 17.53 5.18
C TYR A 47 16.53 17.71 4.72
N LEU A 48 17.14 18.86 5.08
CA LEU A 48 18.50 19.22 4.65
C LEU A 48 19.62 18.52 5.45
N ASN A 49 19.40 18.24 6.73
CA ASN A 49 20.45 17.70 7.63
C ASN A 49 20.19 16.25 8.07
N GLY A 50 19.07 15.64 7.66
CA GLY A 50 18.68 14.28 8.08
C GLY A 50 18.35 14.17 9.57
N MET A 51 18.18 12.95 10.01
CA MET A 51 18.00 12.53 11.42
C MET A 51 18.86 11.29 11.69
N THR A 52 19.24 11.06 12.93
CA THR A 52 19.77 9.75 13.34
C THR A 52 18.63 8.75 13.48
N HIS A 53 18.95 7.44 13.52
CA HIS A 53 17.94 6.39 13.74
C HIS A 53 17.16 6.59 15.04
N GLU A 54 17.85 7.05 16.11
CA GLU A 54 17.22 7.33 17.39
C GLU A 54 16.28 8.56 17.29
N GLU A 55 16.70 9.64 16.63
CA GLU A 55 15.82 10.80 16.39
C GLU A 55 14.57 10.37 15.61
N THR A 56 14.75 9.56 14.56
CA THR A 56 13.64 9.09 13.71
C THR A 56 12.69 8.19 14.51
N ALA A 57 13.22 7.31 15.34
CA ALA A 57 12.43 6.44 16.20
C ALA A 57 11.63 7.26 17.25
N GLU A 58 12.26 8.24 17.92
CA GLU A 58 11.56 9.11 18.87
C GLU A 58 10.48 9.96 18.19
N LEU A 59 10.75 10.51 16.99
CA LEU A 59 9.74 11.21 16.20
C LEU A 59 8.55 10.30 15.86
N THR A 60 8.85 9.08 15.44
CA THR A 60 7.86 8.06 15.11
C THR A 60 6.96 7.73 16.32
N LEU A 61 7.57 7.47 17.47
CA LEU A 61 6.85 7.16 18.71
C LEU A 61 6.01 8.35 19.17
N ALA A 62 6.56 9.56 19.15
CA ALA A 62 5.82 10.76 19.51
C ALA A 62 4.60 10.97 18.61
N MET A 63 4.74 10.78 17.29
CA MET A 63 3.62 10.86 16.35
C MET A 63 2.61 9.73 16.57
N ALA A 64 3.05 8.50 16.84
CA ALA A 64 2.16 7.38 17.13
C ALA A 64 1.29 7.66 18.37
N HIS A 65 1.89 8.25 19.43
CA HIS A 65 1.19 8.59 20.67
C HIS A 65 0.46 9.94 20.63
N SER A 66 0.46 10.64 19.49
CA SER A 66 -0.27 11.91 19.35
C SER A 66 -1.78 11.77 19.27
N GLY A 67 -2.29 10.56 19.05
CA GLY A 67 -3.71 10.23 18.93
C GLY A 67 -4.03 8.87 19.53
N ASP A 68 -5.06 8.23 18.98
CA ASP A 68 -5.51 6.93 19.44
C ASP A 68 -4.50 5.83 19.10
N MET A 69 -4.33 4.91 20.05
CA MET A 69 -3.55 3.69 19.88
C MET A 69 -4.50 2.49 19.93
N ALA A 70 -4.43 1.62 18.91
CA ALA A 70 -5.22 0.40 18.94
C ALA A 70 -4.67 -0.57 19.99
N ASP A 71 -5.53 -1.00 20.90
CA ASP A 71 -5.22 -2.06 21.86
C ASP A 71 -5.62 -3.42 21.27
N LEU A 72 -4.62 -4.21 20.89
CA LEU A 72 -4.78 -5.56 20.36
C LEU A 72 -4.49 -6.65 21.40
N SER A 73 -4.31 -6.28 22.69
CA SER A 73 -3.94 -7.21 23.77
C SER A 73 -4.96 -8.33 24.00
N ALA A 74 -6.21 -8.11 23.63
CA ALA A 74 -7.28 -9.12 23.71
C ALA A 74 -7.26 -10.11 22.52
N ILE A 75 -6.37 -9.97 21.54
CA ILE A 75 -6.18 -10.94 20.46
C ILE A 75 -5.25 -12.05 20.96
N HIS A 76 -5.70 -13.30 20.80
CA HIS A 76 -4.93 -14.47 21.21
C HIS A 76 -3.95 -14.90 20.11
N GLY A 77 -2.66 -14.67 20.33
CA GLY A 77 -1.56 -15.01 19.41
C GLY A 77 -0.84 -13.79 18.85
N VAL A 78 0.23 -14.03 18.11
CA VAL A 78 1.05 -12.99 17.49
C VAL A 78 0.27 -12.29 16.37
N THR A 79 0.11 -10.98 16.50
CA THR A 79 -0.55 -10.15 15.49
C THR A 79 0.43 -9.66 14.43
N VAL A 80 0.04 -9.79 13.16
CA VAL A 80 0.84 -9.35 12.01
C VAL A 80 0.05 -8.33 11.19
N ASP A 81 0.72 -7.26 10.76
CA ASP A 81 0.20 -6.33 9.75
C ASP A 81 1.17 -6.21 8.58
N LYS A 82 0.68 -5.81 7.41
CA LYS A 82 1.49 -5.50 6.23
C LYS A 82 1.29 -4.05 5.84
N HIS A 83 2.37 -3.36 5.53
CA HIS A 83 2.34 -2.05 4.90
C HIS A 83 2.93 -2.11 3.50
N SER A 84 2.27 -1.49 2.53
CA SER A 84 2.85 -1.18 1.23
C SER A 84 3.11 0.32 1.14
N THR A 85 4.22 0.71 0.55
CA THR A 85 4.51 2.13 0.27
C THR A 85 3.64 2.69 -0.84
N GLY A 86 2.80 1.85 -1.46
CA GLY A 86 1.83 2.22 -2.49
C GLY A 86 2.34 1.97 -3.90
N GLY A 87 1.42 1.61 -4.78
CA GLY A 87 1.72 1.31 -6.18
C GLY A 87 0.47 1.25 -7.05
N VAL A 88 0.67 0.92 -8.30
CA VAL A 88 -0.37 0.80 -9.33
C VAL A 88 -0.72 -0.67 -9.53
N GLY A 89 -1.98 -1.02 -9.32
CA GLY A 89 -2.42 -2.41 -9.32
C GLY A 89 -1.99 -3.18 -8.05
N ASP A 90 -1.55 -2.49 -6.99
CA ASP A 90 -1.19 -3.13 -5.71
C ASP A 90 -2.46 -3.55 -4.95
N LYS A 91 -2.89 -4.77 -5.21
CA LYS A 91 -4.00 -5.47 -4.55
C LYS A 91 -3.51 -6.59 -3.62
N THR A 92 -2.21 -6.70 -3.41
CA THR A 92 -1.56 -7.77 -2.64
C THR A 92 -2.19 -7.99 -1.28
N SER A 93 -2.56 -6.93 -0.54
CA SER A 93 -3.19 -7.06 0.78
C SER A 93 -4.47 -7.89 0.77
N MET A 94 -5.28 -7.81 -0.30
CA MET A 94 -6.53 -8.55 -0.41
C MET A 94 -6.32 -10.04 -0.69
N VAL A 95 -5.15 -10.41 -1.22
CA VAL A 95 -4.76 -11.81 -1.43
C VAL A 95 -4.05 -12.36 -0.19
N ILE A 96 -3.05 -11.64 0.33
CA ILE A 96 -2.18 -12.18 1.40
C ILE A 96 -2.89 -12.26 2.75
N VAL A 97 -3.82 -11.36 3.07
CA VAL A 97 -4.56 -11.40 4.34
C VAL A 97 -5.33 -12.71 4.51
N PRO A 98 -6.19 -13.13 3.56
CA PRO A 98 -6.88 -14.41 3.69
C PRO A 98 -5.95 -15.62 3.56
N VAL A 99 -4.88 -15.56 2.75
CA VAL A 99 -3.87 -16.63 2.66
C VAL A 99 -3.21 -16.85 4.02
N CYS A 100 -2.71 -15.80 4.65
CA CYS A 100 -2.04 -15.87 5.95
C CYS A 100 -2.99 -16.31 7.07
N ALA A 101 -4.24 -15.80 7.07
CA ALA A 101 -5.24 -16.19 8.04
C ALA A 101 -5.64 -17.68 7.90
N ALA A 102 -5.72 -18.20 6.66
CA ALA A 102 -5.93 -19.63 6.41
C ALA A 102 -4.77 -20.49 6.90
N CYS A 103 -3.56 -19.91 7.03
CA CYS A 103 -2.37 -20.54 7.60
C CYS A 103 -2.25 -20.37 9.12
N GLY A 104 -3.23 -19.71 9.79
CA GLY A 104 -3.26 -19.55 11.26
C GLY A 104 -2.71 -18.25 11.79
N VAL A 105 -2.23 -17.33 10.94
CA VAL A 105 -1.73 -16.00 11.35
C VAL A 105 -2.90 -15.11 11.79
N LYS A 106 -2.70 -14.32 12.84
CA LYS A 106 -3.66 -13.28 13.27
C LYS A 106 -3.34 -11.97 12.56
N ILE A 107 -4.22 -11.57 11.63
CA ILE A 107 -4.00 -10.38 10.80
C ILE A 107 -4.90 -9.23 11.26
N ALA A 108 -4.28 -8.18 11.78
CA ALA A 108 -4.93 -6.93 12.19
C ALA A 108 -4.62 -5.82 11.17
N LYS A 109 -5.29 -5.84 10.00
CA LYS A 109 -4.94 -4.97 8.88
C LYS A 109 -5.68 -3.65 8.92
N MET A 110 -4.94 -2.54 9.02
CA MET A 110 -5.45 -1.19 8.79
C MET A 110 -4.90 -0.64 7.48
N SER A 111 -5.78 -0.13 6.61
CA SER A 111 -5.47 0.33 5.25
C SER A 111 -5.92 1.76 5.01
N GLY A 112 -5.13 2.50 4.22
CA GLY A 112 -5.49 3.84 3.75
C GLY A 112 -6.33 3.84 2.48
N ARG A 113 -6.84 5.02 2.13
CA ARG A 113 -7.46 5.34 0.85
C ARG A 113 -6.39 5.68 -0.19
N GLY A 114 -6.72 5.53 -1.47
CA GLY A 114 -5.87 5.94 -2.57
C GLY A 114 -5.87 7.46 -2.77
N LEU A 115 -4.74 7.96 -3.25
CA LEU A 115 -4.58 9.36 -3.66
C LEU A 115 -3.60 9.44 -4.83
N GLY A 116 -3.89 10.34 -5.78
CA GLY A 116 -3.10 10.47 -7.00
C GLY A 116 -3.17 9.19 -7.85
N HIS A 117 -2.02 8.76 -8.37
CA HIS A 117 -1.90 7.61 -9.26
C HIS A 117 -1.97 6.25 -8.54
N THR A 118 -1.90 6.21 -7.21
CA THR A 118 -1.91 4.97 -6.44
C THR A 118 -3.32 4.58 -5.99
N GLY A 119 -3.67 3.29 -6.08
CA GLY A 119 -4.95 2.77 -5.61
C GLY A 119 -4.93 2.45 -4.10
N GLY A 120 -6.02 2.77 -3.38
CA GLY A 120 -6.16 2.44 -1.95
C GLY A 120 -6.85 1.11 -1.71
N THR A 121 -6.33 0.29 -0.79
CA THR A 121 -6.97 -0.98 -0.41
C THR A 121 -8.36 -0.75 0.19
N ALA A 122 -8.56 0.33 0.94
CA ALA A 122 -9.86 0.69 1.51
C ALA A 122 -10.91 0.91 0.41
N ASP A 123 -10.55 1.65 -0.65
CA ASP A 123 -11.46 1.93 -1.78
C ASP A 123 -11.83 0.66 -2.56
N LYS A 124 -10.88 -0.27 -2.70
CA LYS A 124 -11.12 -1.58 -3.34
C LYS A 124 -12.09 -2.43 -2.51
N LEU A 125 -11.92 -2.49 -1.19
CA LEU A 125 -12.84 -3.19 -0.30
C LEU A 125 -14.24 -2.59 -0.35
N GLU A 126 -14.38 -1.27 -0.34
CA GLU A 126 -15.67 -0.59 -0.44
C GLU A 126 -16.38 -0.81 -1.79
N SER A 127 -15.65 -1.20 -2.84
CA SER A 127 -16.27 -1.58 -4.11
C SER A 127 -17.03 -2.92 -4.05
N ILE A 128 -16.82 -3.72 -2.99
CA ILE A 128 -17.58 -4.94 -2.71
C ILE A 128 -18.90 -4.54 -2.02
N PRO A 129 -20.06 -4.83 -2.60
CA PRO A 129 -21.35 -4.42 -2.05
C PRO A 129 -21.57 -4.87 -0.61
N GLY A 130 -21.87 -3.91 0.27
CA GLY A 130 -22.11 -4.13 1.70
C GLY A 130 -20.85 -4.25 2.57
N MET A 131 -19.67 -4.28 2.01
CA MET A 131 -18.41 -4.38 2.76
C MET A 131 -18.20 -3.17 3.68
N ARG A 132 -18.08 -3.42 4.98
CA ARG A 132 -17.75 -2.43 5.99
C ARG A 132 -16.26 -2.44 6.29
N ILE A 133 -15.68 -1.24 6.36
CA ILE A 133 -14.28 -1.04 6.76
C ILE A 133 -14.15 -0.15 8.02
N ASP A 134 -15.29 0.12 8.66
CA ASP A 134 -15.44 1.01 9.82
C ASP A 134 -15.82 0.25 11.10
N LEU A 135 -15.26 -0.94 11.29
CA LEU A 135 -15.54 -1.73 12.50
C LEU A 135 -15.09 -0.99 13.77
N SER A 136 -15.85 -1.13 14.86
CA SER A 136 -15.40 -0.67 16.17
C SER A 136 -14.18 -1.48 16.64
N PRO A 137 -13.37 -0.98 17.60
CA PRO A 137 -12.25 -1.74 18.14
C PRO A 137 -12.67 -3.11 18.69
N GLU A 138 -13.86 -3.20 19.31
CA GLU A 138 -14.42 -4.44 19.86
C GLU A 138 -14.82 -5.41 18.72
N GLU A 139 -15.52 -4.92 17.69
CA GLU A 139 -15.87 -5.72 16.50
C GLU A 139 -14.61 -6.24 15.81
N PHE A 140 -13.60 -5.37 15.63
CA PHE A 140 -12.34 -5.71 14.99
C PHE A 140 -11.60 -6.82 15.75
N THR A 141 -11.44 -6.66 17.06
CA THR A 141 -10.77 -7.66 17.91
C THR A 141 -11.54 -8.97 17.98
N ALA A 142 -12.87 -8.91 18.12
CA ALA A 142 -13.72 -10.10 18.17
C ALA A 142 -13.65 -10.88 16.85
N GLN A 143 -13.65 -10.20 15.71
CA GLN A 143 -13.55 -10.83 14.40
C GLN A 143 -12.19 -11.53 14.24
N ILE A 144 -11.07 -10.87 14.57
CA ILE A 144 -9.73 -11.47 14.45
C ILE A 144 -9.60 -12.71 15.35
N ASN A 145 -10.12 -12.66 16.58
CA ASN A 145 -10.14 -13.83 17.44
C ASN A 145 -10.93 -14.99 16.83
N LYS A 146 -12.09 -14.70 16.24
CA LYS A 146 -13.01 -15.69 15.68
C LYS A 146 -12.49 -16.32 14.39
N ILE A 147 -12.08 -15.50 13.41
CA ILE A 147 -11.77 -15.97 12.05
C ILE A 147 -10.32 -15.76 11.61
N GLY A 148 -9.51 -15.09 12.42
CA GLY A 148 -8.08 -14.90 12.17
C GLY A 148 -7.71 -13.59 11.49
N CYS A 149 -8.64 -12.87 10.86
CA CYS A 149 -8.32 -11.62 10.16
C CYS A 149 -9.48 -10.63 10.11
N ALA A 150 -9.11 -9.35 9.98
CA ALA A 150 -10.00 -8.27 9.59
C ALA A 150 -9.22 -7.19 8.82
N MET A 151 -9.90 -6.50 7.91
CA MET A 151 -9.32 -5.38 7.15
C MET A 151 -10.22 -4.14 7.33
N ILE A 152 -9.66 -3.09 7.95
CA ILE A 152 -10.40 -1.84 8.21
C ILE A 152 -9.70 -0.62 7.64
N GLY A 153 -10.43 0.46 7.51
CA GLY A 153 -9.90 1.78 7.20
C GLY A 153 -9.15 2.38 8.39
N GLN A 154 -8.27 3.32 8.13
CA GLN A 154 -7.63 4.12 9.18
C GLN A 154 -8.64 5.15 9.71
N THR A 155 -8.71 5.32 11.04
CA THR A 155 -9.53 6.36 11.66
C THR A 155 -8.85 7.72 11.56
N GLY A 156 -9.64 8.80 11.59
CA GLY A 156 -9.12 10.16 11.54
C GLY A 156 -8.27 10.57 12.74
N GLU A 157 -8.41 9.85 13.85
CA GLU A 157 -7.73 10.10 15.13
C GLU A 157 -6.41 9.32 15.26
N LEU A 158 -6.10 8.45 14.30
CA LEU A 158 -4.83 7.75 14.26
C LEU A 158 -3.72 8.70 13.81
N CYS A 159 -2.72 8.96 14.68
CA CYS A 159 -1.55 9.81 14.39
C CYS A 159 -1.91 11.22 13.87
N PRO A 160 -2.70 12.06 14.55
CA PRO A 160 -3.09 13.38 14.07
C PRO A 160 -1.89 14.30 13.80
N ALA A 161 -0.78 14.16 14.54
CA ALA A 161 0.46 14.88 14.24
C ALA A 161 0.99 14.55 12.85
N ASP A 162 1.04 13.27 12.49
CA ASP A 162 1.50 12.86 11.14
C ASP A 162 0.61 13.43 10.04
N LYS A 163 -0.71 13.40 10.22
CA LYS A 163 -1.66 13.96 9.27
C LYS A 163 -1.37 15.44 8.99
N LYS A 164 -1.12 16.23 10.04
CA LYS A 164 -0.81 17.66 9.90
C LYS A 164 0.57 17.90 9.32
N LEU A 165 1.60 17.17 9.80
CA LEU A 165 2.98 17.31 9.29
C LEU A 165 3.06 16.90 7.82
N TYR A 166 2.38 15.81 7.41
CA TYR A 166 2.36 15.37 6.02
C TYR A 166 1.70 16.42 5.10
N ALA A 167 0.57 17.00 5.53
CA ALA A 167 -0.09 18.07 4.77
C ALA A 167 0.81 19.30 4.58
N LEU A 168 1.65 19.64 5.57
CA LEU A 168 2.64 20.71 5.43
C LEU A 168 3.77 20.31 4.48
N ARG A 169 4.27 19.06 4.58
CA ARG A 169 5.34 18.55 3.71
C ARG A 169 4.95 18.56 2.24
N ASP A 170 3.71 18.22 1.93
CA ASP A 170 3.15 18.16 0.58
C ASP A 170 3.24 19.53 -0.14
N VAL A 171 3.09 20.64 0.59
CA VAL A 171 3.10 22.00 0.03
C VAL A 171 4.41 22.77 0.30
N THR A 172 5.39 22.18 0.97
CA THR A 172 6.67 22.83 1.31
C THR A 172 7.89 22.13 0.70
N GLY A 173 7.69 21.10 -0.17
CA GLY A 173 8.78 20.39 -0.84
C GLY A 173 9.68 19.61 0.11
N THR A 174 9.10 18.98 1.14
CA THR A 174 9.83 18.19 2.14
C THR A 174 9.33 16.75 2.27
N VAL A 175 8.63 16.25 1.22
CA VAL A 175 8.10 14.87 1.22
C VAL A 175 9.23 13.85 1.08
N GLU A 176 10.22 14.10 0.22
CA GLU A 176 11.26 13.12 -0.17
C GLU A 176 12.39 13.00 0.88
N SER A 177 12.08 13.06 2.16
CA SER A 177 13.03 12.86 3.27
C SER A 177 12.84 11.44 3.83
N VAL A 178 13.86 10.58 3.75
CA VAL A 178 13.81 9.20 4.24
C VAL A 178 13.36 9.12 5.70
N PRO A 179 13.95 9.87 6.67
CA PRO A 179 13.50 9.85 8.06
C PRO A 179 12.02 10.24 8.22
N LEU A 180 11.57 11.27 7.48
CA LEU A 180 10.19 11.75 7.57
C LEU A 180 9.20 10.79 6.89
N ILE A 181 9.59 10.10 5.81
CA ILE A 181 8.78 9.04 5.18
C ILE A 181 8.67 7.85 6.13
N ALA A 182 9.80 7.38 6.65
CA ALA A 182 9.85 6.25 7.59
C ALA A 182 9.00 6.52 8.84
N SER A 183 9.15 7.71 9.46
CA SER A 183 8.36 8.11 10.62
C SER A 183 6.87 8.16 10.34
N SER A 184 6.47 8.72 9.19
CA SER A 184 5.06 8.80 8.78
C SER A 184 4.43 7.41 8.60
N ILE A 185 5.14 6.48 7.97
CA ILE A 185 4.67 5.11 7.78
C ILE A 185 4.60 4.37 9.12
N MET A 186 5.72 4.37 9.85
CA MET A 186 5.86 3.54 11.04
C MET A 186 5.03 4.05 12.22
N SER A 187 4.78 5.36 12.35
CA SER A 187 3.88 5.88 13.39
C SER A 187 2.49 5.28 13.28
N LYS A 188 1.93 5.19 12.07
CA LYS A 188 0.61 4.57 11.83
C LYS A 188 0.63 3.07 12.10
N LYS A 189 1.72 2.37 11.75
CA LYS A 189 1.85 0.93 12.01
C LYS A 189 2.03 0.62 13.50
N ILE A 190 2.73 1.47 14.22
CA ILE A 190 2.86 1.37 15.68
C ILE A 190 1.52 1.68 16.34
N ALA A 191 0.83 2.73 15.93
CA ALA A 191 -0.49 3.10 16.47
C ALA A 191 -1.56 2.05 16.16
N SER A 192 -1.47 1.31 15.03
CA SER A 192 -2.36 0.20 14.72
C SER A 192 -2.18 -1.04 15.61
N GLY A 193 -1.16 -1.09 16.46
CA GLY A 193 -1.00 -2.06 17.53
C GLY A 193 -0.35 -3.40 17.18
N ALA A 194 -0.13 -3.72 15.89
CA ALA A 194 0.44 -5.01 15.49
C ALA A 194 1.86 -5.24 16.05
N GLU A 195 2.13 -6.48 16.52
CA GLU A 195 3.42 -6.86 17.10
C GLU A 195 4.50 -7.10 16.04
N ARG A 196 4.08 -7.57 14.86
CA ARG A 196 4.94 -7.89 13.73
C ARG A 196 4.48 -7.12 12.51
N ILE A 197 5.43 -6.61 11.75
CA ILE A 197 5.15 -5.75 10.58
C ILE A 197 5.93 -6.28 9.39
N LEU A 198 5.23 -6.60 8.29
CA LEU A 198 5.85 -6.78 6.99
C LEU A 198 5.75 -5.48 6.20
N LEU A 199 6.88 -4.99 5.73
CA LEU A 199 7.01 -3.79 4.90
C LEU A 199 7.23 -4.22 3.45
N ASP A 200 6.34 -3.80 2.57
CA ASP A 200 6.42 -3.98 1.13
C ASP A 200 6.81 -2.64 0.51
N VAL A 201 8.11 -2.47 0.29
CA VAL A 201 8.71 -1.21 -0.17
C VAL A 201 8.82 -1.24 -1.68
N LYS A 202 7.89 -0.55 -2.33
CA LYS A 202 7.82 -0.46 -3.78
C LYS A 202 8.91 0.46 -4.33
N THR A 203 9.51 0.07 -5.47
CA THR A 203 10.48 0.89 -6.20
C THR A 203 10.20 0.87 -7.70
N GLY A 204 10.42 1.98 -8.38
CA GLY A 204 10.19 2.15 -9.82
C GLY A 204 9.28 3.32 -10.17
N SER A 205 8.82 3.38 -11.43
CA SER A 205 8.06 4.51 -11.96
C SER A 205 6.75 4.76 -11.21
N GLY A 206 6.07 3.71 -10.74
CA GLY A 206 4.81 3.78 -10.00
C GLY A 206 4.95 3.93 -8.49
N ALA A 207 6.17 4.05 -7.95
CA ALA A 207 6.45 4.13 -6.53
C ALA A 207 7.01 5.49 -6.10
N PHE A 208 7.05 5.76 -4.80
CA PHE A 208 7.75 6.90 -4.24
C PHE A 208 9.26 6.77 -4.39
N MET A 209 9.81 5.59 -4.06
CA MET A 209 11.24 5.29 -4.25
C MET A 209 11.49 4.98 -5.72
N LYS A 210 12.41 5.72 -6.35
CA LYS A 210 12.68 5.57 -7.78
C LYS A 210 13.84 4.61 -8.06
N THR A 211 14.69 4.36 -7.08
CA THR A 211 15.82 3.43 -7.17
C THR A 211 15.73 2.33 -6.10
N THR A 212 16.32 1.19 -6.37
CA THR A 212 16.39 0.07 -5.41
C THR A 212 17.22 0.46 -4.18
N GLU A 213 18.25 1.25 -4.34
CA GLU A 213 19.13 1.72 -3.27
C GLU A 213 18.38 2.61 -2.28
N ASP A 214 17.57 3.56 -2.78
CA ASP A 214 16.73 4.42 -1.93
C ASP A 214 15.66 3.60 -1.20
N ALA A 215 15.09 2.59 -1.87
CA ALA A 215 14.11 1.70 -1.27
C ALA A 215 14.72 0.84 -0.16
N ILE A 216 15.95 0.34 -0.33
CA ILE A 216 16.69 -0.40 0.70
C ILE A 216 16.95 0.52 1.90
N THR A 217 17.45 1.74 1.65
CA THR A 217 17.72 2.72 2.72
C THR A 217 16.45 3.03 3.53
N LEU A 218 15.31 3.21 2.88
CA LEU A 218 14.03 3.42 3.56
C LEU A 218 13.60 2.18 4.35
N ALA A 219 13.81 0.98 3.80
CA ALA A 219 13.47 -0.28 4.45
C ALA A 219 14.31 -0.49 5.72
N GLU A 220 15.62 -0.26 5.66
CA GLU A 220 16.53 -0.35 6.79
C GLU A 220 16.11 0.61 7.92
N GLU A 221 15.80 1.87 7.58
CA GLU A 221 15.31 2.86 8.54
C GLU A 221 14.02 2.39 9.22
N MET A 222 13.04 1.88 8.47
CA MET A 222 11.77 1.40 9.01
C MET A 222 11.93 0.15 9.87
N VAL A 223 12.81 -0.77 9.51
CA VAL A 223 13.12 -1.98 10.29
C VAL A 223 13.79 -1.60 11.61
N GLU A 224 14.74 -0.65 11.59
CA GLU A 224 15.39 -0.16 12.81
C GLU A 224 14.41 0.58 13.74
N ILE A 225 13.50 1.40 13.19
CA ILE A 225 12.40 2.01 13.97
C ILE A 225 11.55 0.93 14.65
N ALA A 226 11.18 -0.14 13.94
CA ALA A 226 10.40 -1.24 14.52
C ALA A 226 11.14 -1.85 15.71
N LYS A 227 12.41 -2.17 15.55
CA LYS A 227 13.27 -2.74 16.59
C LYS A 227 13.39 -1.81 17.81
N LEU A 228 13.67 -0.52 17.62
CA LEU A 228 13.76 0.48 18.67
C LEU A 228 12.41 0.69 19.40
N SER A 229 11.28 0.41 18.72
CA SER A 229 9.94 0.43 19.31
C SER A 229 9.51 -0.90 19.94
N GLY A 230 10.40 -1.89 20.07
CA GLY A 230 10.13 -3.21 20.64
C GLY A 230 9.29 -4.14 19.74
N ARG A 231 9.20 -3.85 18.43
CA ARG A 231 8.49 -4.67 17.45
C ARG A 231 9.48 -5.42 16.56
N ARG A 232 8.99 -6.45 15.89
CA ARG A 232 9.76 -7.14 14.85
C ARG A 232 9.20 -6.77 13.47
N ALA A 233 10.07 -6.37 12.55
CA ALA A 233 9.71 -6.12 11.17
C ALA A 233 10.66 -6.84 10.21
N ALA A 234 10.17 -7.10 9.01
CA ALA A 234 10.96 -7.44 7.84
C ALA A 234 10.45 -6.60 6.65
N ALA A 235 11.32 -6.30 5.71
CA ALA A 235 10.95 -5.58 4.50
C ALA A 235 11.33 -6.36 3.26
N LEU A 236 10.46 -6.32 2.24
CA LEU A 236 10.75 -6.74 0.89
C LEU A 236 10.76 -5.50 0.00
N ILE A 237 11.78 -5.37 -0.83
CA ILE A 237 11.83 -4.36 -1.88
C ILE A 237 11.27 -5.01 -3.13
N THR A 238 10.18 -4.45 -3.68
CA THR A 238 9.43 -5.05 -4.78
C THR A 238 9.32 -4.11 -5.96
N ASP A 239 9.30 -4.68 -7.17
CA ASP A 239 9.23 -3.94 -8.42
C ASP A 239 7.87 -3.26 -8.59
N MET A 240 7.89 -1.97 -8.92
CA MET A 240 6.73 -1.14 -9.30
C MET A 240 7.08 -0.27 -10.53
N ASP A 241 8.05 -0.68 -11.32
CA ASP A 241 8.36 0.00 -12.58
C ASP A 241 7.34 -0.34 -13.69
N ARG A 242 6.52 -1.35 -13.44
CA ARG A 242 5.33 -1.75 -14.18
C ARG A 242 4.15 -1.95 -13.23
N PRO A 243 2.88 -1.82 -13.71
CA PRO A 243 1.72 -2.18 -12.90
C PRO A 243 1.77 -3.65 -12.47
N LEU A 244 1.35 -3.94 -11.23
CA LEU A 244 1.28 -5.30 -10.70
C LEU A 244 -0.01 -5.98 -11.14
N GLY A 245 0.13 -7.13 -11.81
CA GLY A 245 -0.99 -7.80 -12.47
C GLY A 245 -1.52 -7.02 -13.67
N HIS A 246 -2.75 -7.31 -14.07
CA HIS A 246 -3.35 -6.75 -15.28
C HIS A 246 -4.41 -5.69 -14.98
N ALA A 247 -5.09 -5.77 -13.85
CA ALA A 247 -6.19 -4.86 -13.51
C ALA A 247 -5.71 -3.65 -12.71
N VAL A 248 -6.18 -2.45 -13.08
CA VAL A 248 -5.95 -1.19 -12.36
C VAL A 248 -7.29 -0.46 -12.23
N GLY A 249 -7.77 -0.32 -11.01
CA GLY A 249 -9.09 0.22 -10.65
C GLY A 249 -9.68 -0.54 -9.47
N ASN A 250 -10.82 -0.12 -8.91
CA ASN A 250 -11.30 -0.72 -7.66
C ASN A 250 -11.91 -2.11 -7.88
N THR A 251 -13.08 -2.18 -8.49
CA THR A 251 -13.79 -3.45 -8.77
C THR A 251 -12.97 -4.38 -9.68
N LEU A 252 -12.27 -3.83 -10.68
CA LEU A 252 -11.45 -4.64 -11.58
C LEU A 252 -10.32 -5.34 -10.83
N GLU A 253 -9.71 -4.67 -9.85
CA GLU A 253 -8.69 -5.28 -9.00
C GLU A 253 -9.29 -6.32 -8.05
N VAL A 254 -10.51 -6.11 -7.52
CA VAL A 254 -11.24 -7.15 -6.77
C VAL A 254 -11.46 -8.40 -7.62
N LEU A 255 -11.89 -8.24 -8.87
CA LEU A 255 -12.07 -9.37 -9.79
C LEU A 255 -10.76 -10.14 -10.01
N GLU A 256 -9.64 -9.45 -10.17
CA GLU A 256 -8.33 -10.09 -10.32
C GLU A 256 -7.84 -10.77 -9.02
N VAL A 257 -8.17 -10.20 -7.85
CA VAL A 257 -7.95 -10.86 -6.54
C VAL A 257 -8.72 -12.19 -6.48
N LEU A 258 -9.98 -12.22 -6.92
CA LEU A 258 -10.77 -13.46 -6.93
C LEU A 258 -10.14 -14.52 -7.84
N GLU A 259 -9.68 -14.13 -9.04
CA GLU A 259 -8.94 -15.04 -9.93
C GLU A 259 -7.64 -15.55 -9.30
N THR A 260 -6.89 -14.67 -8.61
CA THR A 260 -5.66 -15.04 -7.91
C THR A 260 -5.94 -16.02 -6.77
N LEU A 261 -6.99 -15.78 -5.97
CA LEU A 261 -7.39 -16.69 -4.89
C LEU A 261 -7.91 -18.04 -5.38
N HIS A 262 -8.29 -18.15 -6.66
CA HIS A 262 -8.63 -19.42 -7.33
C HIS A 262 -7.44 -20.04 -8.09
N GLY A 263 -6.23 -19.50 -7.99
CA GLY A 263 -5.03 -19.99 -8.67
C GLY A 263 -5.00 -19.70 -10.18
N ARG A 264 -5.77 -18.71 -10.66
CA ARG A 264 -5.85 -18.30 -12.07
C ARG A 264 -5.41 -16.85 -12.28
N GLY A 265 -4.84 -16.22 -11.27
CA GLY A 265 -4.36 -14.84 -11.34
C GLY A 265 -3.09 -14.69 -12.21
N PRO A 266 -2.71 -13.43 -12.49
CA PRO A 266 -1.43 -13.14 -13.14
C PRO A 266 -0.25 -13.74 -12.38
N GLU A 267 0.76 -14.20 -13.10
CA GLU A 267 1.92 -14.88 -12.53
C GLU A 267 2.71 -13.95 -11.60
N ASP A 268 2.96 -12.71 -12.03
CA ASP A 268 3.65 -11.68 -11.25
C ASP A 268 2.93 -11.37 -9.93
N LEU A 269 1.61 -11.13 -9.97
CA LEU A 269 0.81 -10.88 -8.78
C LEU A 269 0.80 -12.09 -7.83
N THR A 270 0.66 -13.29 -8.38
CA THR A 270 0.63 -14.53 -7.59
C THR A 270 1.97 -14.75 -6.89
N GLU A 271 3.07 -14.60 -7.62
CA GLU A 271 4.42 -14.79 -7.09
C GLU A 271 4.76 -13.79 -6.00
N GLU A 272 4.48 -12.49 -6.22
CA GLU A 272 4.69 -11.47 -5.19
C GLU A 272 3.83 -11.73 -3.95
N CYS A 273 2.56 -12.13 -4.14
CA CYS A 273 1.69 -12.47 -3.02
C CYS A 273 2.21 -13.68 -2.22
N LEU A 274 2.76 -14.70 -2.88
CA LEU A 274 3.34 -15.86 -2.20
C LEU A 274 4.58 -15.49 -1.38
N GLU A 275 5.46 -14.64 -1.91
CA GLU A 275 6.62 -14.14 -1.18
C GLU A 275 6.24 -13.29 0.03
N LEU A 276 5.31 -12.36 -0.14
CA LEU A 276 4.78 -11.55 0.96
C LEU A 276 4.09 -12.42 2.02
N ALA A 277 3.24 -13.39 1.60
CA ALA A 277 2.56 -14.29 2.51
C ALA A 277 3.53 -15.18 3.28
N ALA A 278 4.57 -15.72 2.62
CA ALA A 278 5.59 -16.51 3.27
C ALA A 278 6.28 -15.75 4.40
N ASN A 279 6.64 -14.48 4.15
CA ASN A 279 7.24 -13.61 5.17
C ASN A 279 6.28 -13.33 6.33
N MET A 280 4.98 -13.08 6.06
CA MET A 280 3.98 -12.86 7.10
C MET A 280 3.71 -14.12 7.94
N ILE A 281 3.65 -15.29 7.31
CA ILE A 281 3.45 -16.59 7.99
C ILE A 281 4.64 -16.89 8.90
N TRP A 282 5.85 -16.60 8.44
CA TRP A 282 7.07 -16.76 9.23
C TRP A 282 7.13 -15.73 10.38
N LEU A 283 6.86 -14.45 10.13
CA LEU A 283 6.76 -13.42 11.17
C LEU A 283 5.68 -13.75 12.22
N GLY A 284 4.56 -14.33 11.78
CA GLY A 284 3.47 -14.78 12.63
C GLY A 284 3.74 -16.10 13.37
N GLU A 285 4.97 -16.61 13.29
CA GLU A 285 5.43 -17.84 13.98
C GLU A 285 4.61 -19.11 13.62
N GLN A 286 4.01 -19.10 12.40
CA GLN A 286 3.25 -20.26 11.91
C GLN A 286 4.09 -21.23 11.06
N ALA A 287 5.38 -20.93 10.84
CA ALA A 287 6.34 -21.80 10.18
C ALA A 287 7.75 -21.54 10.70
N GLU A 288 8.56 -22.61 10.75
CA GLU A 288 9.95 -22.57 11.25
C GLU A 288 10.92 -21.94 10.23
N SER A 289 10.56 -21.93 8.95
CA SER A 289 11.36 -21.34 7.88
C SER A 289 10.49 -20.69 6.81
N LEU A 290 11.09 -19.77 6.02
CA LEU A 290 10.41 -19.14 4.90
C LEU A 290 9.98 -20.15 3.83
N GLU A 291 10.78 -21.18 3.58
CA GLU A 291 10.42 -22.23 2.64
C GLU A 291 9.15 -22.98 3.07
N LEU A 292 9.07 -23.35 4.36
CA LEU A 292 7.87 -24.00 4.90
C LEU A 292 6.65 -23.04 4.91
N ALA A 293 6.89 -21.76 5.20
CA ALA A 293 5.87 -20.73 5.14
C ALA A 293 5.31 -20.58 3.72
N ARG A 294 6.18 -20.55 2.71
CA ARG A 294 5.77 -20.47 1.30
C ARG A 294 4.93 -21.69 0.89
N LYS A 295 5.35 -22.89 1.23
CA LYS A 295 4.57 -24.13 0.96
C LYS A 295 3.18 -24.10 1.60
N LYS A 296 3.04 -23.51 2.80
CA LYS A 296 1.74 -23.31 3.43
C LYS A 296 0.87 -22.31 2.64
N ALA A 297 1.46 -21.20 2.18
CA ALA A 297 0.75 -20.20 1.39
C ALA A 297 0.26 -20.79 0.05
N GLU A 298 1.13 -21.52 -0.67
CA GLU A 298 0.80 -22.25 -1.89
C GLU A 298 -0.36 -23.23 -1.66
N THR A 299 -0.27 -24.06 -0.61
CA THR A 299 -1.33 -25.01 -0.25
C THR A 299 -2.65 -24.32 0.07
N ALA A 300 -2.63 -23.14 0.72
CA ALA A 300 -3.84 -22.37 1.03
C ALA A 300 -4.55 -21.85 -0.23
N LEU A 301 -3.77 -21.45 -1.27
CA LEU A 301 -4.32 -21.08 -2.58
C LEU A 301 -4.83 -22.32 -3.35
N GLU A 302 -4.01 -23.35 -3.51
CA GLU A 302 -4.35 -24.56 -4.28
C GLU A 302 -5.60 -25.28 -3.75
N THR A 303 -5.78 -25.30 -2.44
CA THR A 303 -6.94 -25.94 -1.80
C THR A 303 -8.19 -25.09 -1.74
N GLY A 304 -8.13 -23.81 -2.19
CA GLY A 304 -9.23 -22.85 -2.12
C GLY A 304 -9.52 -22.31 -0.71
N LYS A 305 -8.73 -22.68 0.30
CA LYS A 305 -8.91 -22.22 1.69
C LYS A 305 -8.76 -20.70 1.82
N ALA A 306 -7.86 -20.12 1.04
CA ALA A 306 -7.66 -18.68 1.00
C ALA A 306 -8.90 -17.94 0.47
N PHE A 307 -9.53 -18.45 -0.59
CA PHE A 307 -10.78 -17.89 -1.12
C PHE A 307 -11.92 -17.99 -0.11
N GLU A 308 -12.12 -19.16 0.52
CA GLU A 308 -13.16 -19.30 1.54
C GLU A 308 -12.90 -18.39 2.75
N LYS A 309 -11.63 -18.18 3.13
CA LYS A 309 -11.24 -17.24 4.18
C LYS A 309 -11.54 -15.79 3.79
N PHE A 310 -11.34 -15.41 2.53
CA PHE A 310 -11.72 -14.09 2.02
C PHE A 310 -13.23 -13.87 2.08
N CYS A 311 -14.02 -14.88 1.67
CA CYS A 311 -15.48 -14.84 1.79
C CYS A 311 -15.93 -14.74 3.25
N GLU A 312 -15.34 -15.53 4.16
CA GLU A 312 -15.63 -15.48 5.59
C GLU A 312 -15.35 -14.11 6.20
N MET A 313 -14.21 -13.49 5.84
CA MET A 313 -13.85 -12.15 6.29
C MET A 313 -14.83 -11.10 5.75
N ALA A 314 -15.13 -11.15 4.47
CA ALA A 314 -16.03 -10.20 3.83
C ALA A 314 -17.47 -10.30 4.40
N GLU A 315 -18.00 -11.52 4.60
CA GLU A 315 -19.30 -11.77 5.23
C GLU A 315 -19.35 -11.22 6.66
N ALA A 316 -18.29 -11.46 7.46
CA ALA A 316 -18.20 -10.93 8.81
C ALA A 316 -18.18 -9.39 8.84
N GLN A 317 -17.74 -8.76 7.77
CA GLN A 317 -17.73 -7.31 7.58
C GLN A 317 -18.95 -6.80 6.79
N GLY A 318 -20.00 -7.62 6.63
CA GLY A 318 -21.29 -7.22 6.07
C GLY A 318 -21.41 -7.29 4.55
N ALA A 319 -20.39 -7.77 3.84
CA ALA A 319 -20.42 -7.88 2.39
C ALA A 319 -21.47 -8.91 1.91
N ASP A 320 -22.06 -8.63 0.77
CA ASP A 320 -22.85 -9.62 0.04
C ASP A 320 -21.91 -10.59 -0.70
N VAL A 321 -21.61 -11.72 -0.06
CA VAL A 321 -20.65 -12.71 -0.58
C VAL A 321 -21.06 -13.34 -1.91
N ARG A 322 -22.32 -13.15 -2.38
CA ARG A 322 -22.73 -13.59 -3.71
C ARG A 322 -21.91 -12.92 -4.81
N TYR A 323 -21.49 -11.68 -4.60
CA TYR A 323 -20.61 -10.99 -5.55
C TYR A 323 -19.21 -11.61 -5.63
N LEU A 324 -18.70 -12.17 -4.53
CA LEU A 324 -17.41 -12.85 -4.52
C LEU A 324 -17.48 -14.24 -5.17
N ARG A 325 -18.62 -14.94 -5.01
CA ARG A 325 -18.82 -16.30 -5.55
C ARG A 325 -19.32 -16.29 -7.01
N GLU A 326 -19.94 -15.20 -7.45
CA GLU A 326 -20.51 -14.99 -8.78
C GLU A 326 -20.03 -13.64 -9.29
N PRO A 327 -18.72 -13.52 -9.71
CA PRO A 327 -18.07 -12.25 -10.04
C PRO A 327 -18.75 -11.45 -11.16
N GLU A 328 -19.51 -12.11 -12.01
CA GLU A 328 -20.33 -11.49 -13.08
C GLU A 328 -21.43 -10.56 -12.56
N ARG A 329 -21.73 -10.59 -11.25
CA ARG A 329 -22.65 -9.66 -10.60
C ARG A 329 -22.09 -8.26 -10.43
N PHE A 330 -20.75 -8.12 -10.43
CA PHE A 330 -20.14 -6.80 -10.32
C PHE A 330 -20.46 -5.94 -11.55
N ALA A 331 -20.93 -4.73 -11.30
CA ALA A 331 -21.17 -3.75 -12.35
C ALA A 331 -19.87 -3.01 -12.69
N LEU A 332 -19.47 -3.03 -13.94
CA LEU A 332 -18.40 -2.20 -14.48
C LEU A 332 -18.99 -0.94 -15.10
N SER A 333 -18.18 0.09 -15.28
CA SER A 333 -18.58 1.33 -15.95
C SER A 333 -19.06 1.06 -17.38
N PRO A 334 -20.10 1.76 -17.86
CA PRO A 334 -20.89 1.35 -19.01
C PRO A 334 -20.17 1.45 -20.35
N VAL A 335 -19.10 2.27 -20.44
CA VAL A 335 -18.36 2.46 -21.68
C VAL A 335 -17.08 1.65 -21.62
N LYS A 336 -17.01 0.63 -22.50
CA LYS A 336 -15.78 -0.13 -22.74
C LYS A 336 -15.11 0.39 -24.00
N LYS A 337 -13.78 0.59 -23.96
CA LYS A 337 -12.98 0.99 -25.12
C LYS A 337 -11.69 0.19 -25.17
N ASP A 338 -11.41 -0.41 -26.31
CA ASP A 338 -10.14 -1.08 -26.58
C ASP A 338 -9.07 -0.06 -27.00
N VAL A 339 -7.86 -0.24 -26.45
CA VAL A 339 -6.66 0.51 -26.83
C VAL A 339 -5.75 -0.41 -27.60
N CYS A 340 -5.33 0.03 -28.80
CA CYS A 340 -4.57 -0.80 -29.73
C CYS A 340 -3.11 -0.37 -29.84
N ALA A 341 -2.21 -1.32 -30.08
CA ALA A 341 -0.79 -1.06 -30.30
C ALA A 341 -0.59 -0.20 -31.58
N PRO A 342 0.16 0.91 -31.51
CA PRO A 342 0.41 1.79 -32.66
C PRO A 342 1.40 1.20 -33.68
N ARG A 343 2.22 0.23 -33.23
CA ARG A 343 3.22 -0.48 -34.06
C ARG A 343 3.37 -1.94 -33.62
N SER A 344 3.96 -2.74 -34.45
CA SER A 344 4.42 -4.09 -34.09
C SER A 344 5.77 -4.04 -33.39
N GLY A 345 6.08 -5.04 -32.56
CA GLY A 345 7.32 -5.21 -31.80
C GLY A 345 7.08 -5.93 -30.49
N TYR A 346 7.89 -5.65 -29.51
CA TYR A 346 7.74 -6.13 -28.14
C TYR A 346 7.42 -4.96 -27.20
N VAL A 347 6.60 -5.17 -26.18
CA VAL A 347 6.43 -4.22 -25.09
C VAL A 347 7.68 -4.31 -24.22
N VAL A 348 8.51 -3.25 -24.23
CA VAL A 348 9.78 -3.24 -23.48
C VAL A 348 9.69 -2.50 -22.15
N HIS A 349 8.65 -1.69 -21.95
CA HIS A 349 8.39 -0.99 -20.70
C HIS A 349 6.93 -0.52 -20.65
N ILE A 350 6.33 -0.53 -19.45
CA ILE A 350 5.02 0.05 -19.16
C ILE A 350 5.18 0.94 -17.92
N ASN A 351 5.17 2.26 -18.09
CA ASN A 351 5.28 3.21 -17.00
C ASN A 351 4.07 3.11 -16.08
N ALA A 352 4.27 2.58 -14.87
CA ALA A 352 3.19 2.33 -13.93
C ALA A 352 2.47 3.61 -13.49
N GLU A 353 3.20 4.72 -13.26
CA GLU A 353 2.59 5.99 -12.87
C GLU A 353 1.60 6.50 -13.93
N GLN A 354 1.98 6.43 -15.21
CA GLN A 354 1.09 6.84 -16.29
C GLN A 354 -0.14 5.94 -16.42
N VAL A 355 -0.02 4.64 -16.16
CA VAL A 355 -1.19 3.74 -16.11
C VAL A 355 -2.10 4.12 -14.94
N GLY A 356 -1.54 4.39 -13.77
CA GLY A 356 -2.29 4.89 -12.62
C GLY A 356 -3.01 6.20 -12.92
N MET A 357 -2.32 7.17 -13.54
CA MET A 357 -2.94 8.44 -13.97
C MET A 357 -4.06 8.24 -15.00
N ALA A 358 -3.90 7.33 -15.95
CA ALA A 358 -4.96 6.98 -16.89
C ALA A 358 -6.19 6.39 -16.15
N SER A 359 -5.98 5.57 -15.12
CA SER A 359 -7.05 5.04 -14.27
C SER A 359 -7.79 6.16 -13.50
N VAL A 360 -7.06 7.16 -13.00
CA VAL A 360 -7.66 8.37 -12.36
C VAL A 360 -8.55 9.13 -13.36
N ARG A 361 -8.10 9.32 -14.62
CA ARG A 361 -8.90 9.98 -15.67
C ARG A 361 -10.21 9.24 -15.97
N LEU A 362 -10.24 7.93 -15.83
CA LEU A 362 -11.48 7.14 -15.97
C LEU A 362 -12.44 7.36 -14.79
N GLY A 363 -11.95 7.79 -13.63
CA GLY A 363 -12.70 8.01 -12.40
C GLY A 363 -12.47 6.94 -11.33
N ALA A 364 -11.51 6.03 -11.52
CA ALA A 364 -11.19 5.00 -10.53
C ALA A 364 -10.37 5.52 -9.35
N GLY A 365 -9.68 6.66 -9.50
CA GLY A 365 -8.90 7.33 -8.45
C GLY A 365 -9.36 8.77 -8.22
N ARG A 366 -8.82 9.40 -7.17
CA ARG A 366 -9.12 10.78 -6.80
C ARG A 366 -8.04 11.74 -7.28
N GLU A 367 -8.44 12.82 -7.96
CA GLU A 367 -7.58 13.99 -8.19
C GLU A 367 -7.62 14.92 -6.97
N LYS A 368 -8.77 15.00 -6.31
CA LYS A 368 -9.00 15.78 -5.07
C LYS A 368 -9.61 14.87 -4.00
N ALA A 369 -9.35 15.19 -2.74
CA ALA A 369 -9.79 14.37 -1.61
C ALA A 369 -11.31 14.08 -1.59
N ASP A 370 -12.12 15.03 -2.08
CA ASP A 370 -13.58 14.94 -2.07
C ASP A 370 -14.18 14.33 -3.35
N ASP A 371 -13.34 13.87 -4.29
CA ASP A 371 -13.84 13.27 -5.54
C ASP A 371 -14.57 11.96 -5.26
N MET A 372 -15.72 11.80 -5.90
CA MET A 372 -16.49 10.57 -5.90
C MET A 372 -15.84 9.54 -6.84
N LEU A 373 -15.59 8.34 -6.33
CA LEU A 373 -15.04 7.25 -7.14
C LEU A 373 -16.12 6.56 -7.98
N ASP A 374 -15.78 6.27 -9.21
CA ASP A 374 -16.46 5.28 -10.03
C ASP A 374 -15.78 3.92 -9.82
N TYR A 375 -16.34 3.11 -8.93
CA TYR A 375 -15.74 1.81 -8.59
C TYR A 375 -15.67 0.84 -9.78
N GLY A 376 -16.55 0.98 -10.77
CA GLY A 376 -16.56 0.16 -11.98
C GLY A 376 -15.56 0.62 -13.06
N ALA A 377 -14.95 1.80 -12.89
CA ALA A 377 -13.98 2.33 -13.83
C ALA A 377 -12.58 1.72 -13.63
N GLY A 378 -11.78 1.73 -14.70
CA GLY A 378 -10.39 1.30 -14.65
C GLY A 378 -9.87 0.73 -15.95
N ILE A 379 -8.77 0.00 -15.85
CA ILE A 379 -7.98 -0.52 -16.97
C ILE A 379 -7.75 -2.01 -16.77
N VAL A 380 -7.85 -2.79 -17.84
CA VAL A 380 -7.37 -4.17 -17.88
C VAL A 380 -6.31 -4.28 -18.97
N LEU A 381 -5.06 -4.46 -18.58
CA LEU A 381 -3.94 -4.68 -19.48
C LEU A 381 -4.08 -6.06 -20.14
N LYS A 382 -3.89 -6.12 -21.47
CA LYS A 382 -3.90 -7.37 -22.27
C LYS A 382 -2.50 -7.78 -22.66
N LYS A 383 -1.53 -6.89 -22.45
CA LYS A 383 -0.12 -7.09 -22.74
C LYS A 383 0.70 -6.55 -21.58
N THR A 384 1.75 -7.28 -21.22
CA THR A 384 2.72 -6.90 -20.22
C THR A 384 4.11 -6.77 -20.83
N VAL A 385 5.10 -6.35 -20.03
CA VAL A 385 6.50 -6.25 -20.45
C VAL A 385 7.00 -7.62 -20.91
N GLY A 386 7.67 -7.65 -22.07
CA GLY A 386 8.14 -8.87 -22.71
C GLY A 386 7.20 -9.45 -23.78
N ASP A 387 5.93 -9.04 -23.82
CA ASP A 387 4.96 -9.53 -24.79
C ASP A 387 5.21 -9.01 -26.21
N ALA A 388 5.06 -9.90 -27.19
CA ALA A 388 5.00 -9.50 -28.60
C ALA A 388 3.65 -8.88 -28.92
N VAL A 389 3.65 -7.83 -29.74
CA VAL A 389 2.45 -7.14 -30.20
C VAL A 389 2.50 -6.89 -31.71
N GLN A 390 1.34 -6.92 -32.36
CA GLN A 390 1.17 -6.49 -33.72
C GLN A 390 0.47 -5.12 -33.78
N LYS A 391 0.78 -4.32 -34.79
CA LYS A 391 0.05 -3.06 -35.03
C LYS A 391 -1.45 -3.30 -35.12
N GLY A 392 -2.22 -2.60 -34.29
CA GLY A 392 -3.67 -2.72 -34.19
C GLY A 392 -4.16 -3.81 -33.20
N GLU A 393 -3.27 -4.59 -32.61
CA GLU A 393 -3.62 -5.56 -31.57
C GLU A 393 -4.01 -4.85 -30.27
N VAL A 394 -5.04 -5.36 -29.58
CA VAL A 394 -5.51 -4.79 -28.30
C VAL A 394 -4.46 -5.00 -27.20
N ILE A 395 -4.02 -3.90 -26.60
CA ILE A 395 -3.03 -3.90 -25.52
C ILE A 395 -3.67 -3.62 -24.13
N ALA A 396 -4.83 -2.97 -24.12
CA ALA A 396 -5.59 -2.72 -22.90
C ALA A 396 -7.08 -2.49 -23.22
N GLU A 397 -7.92 -2.73 -22.20
CA GLU A 397 -9.34 -2.38 -22.18
C GLU A 397 -9.58 -1.30 -21.14
N LEU A 398 -10.27 -0.23 -21.50
CA LEU A 398 -10.68 0.86 -20.63
C LEU A 398 -12.16 0.72 -20.26
N TYR A 399 -12.49 0.99 -19.02
CA TYR A 399 -13.85 1.06 -18.50
C TYR A 399 -14.09 2.43 -17.88
N GLY A 400 -15.06 3.19 -18.36
CA GLY A 400 -15.33 4.54 -17.88
C GLY A 400 -16.80 4.94 -18.03
N ALA A 401 -17.20 6.01 -17.35
CA ALA A 401 -18.58 6.51 -17.35
C ALA A 401 -18.97 7.12 -18.72
N SER A 402 -18.01 7.58 -19.54
CA SER A 402 -18.26 8.20 -20.83
C SER A 402 -17.16 7.93 -21.84
N ALA A 403 -17.48 8.07 -23.14
CA ALA A 403 -16.51 7.96 -24.21
C ALA A 403 -15.45 9.08 -24.17
N GLU A 404 -15.74 10.22 -23.57
CA GLU A 404 -14.79 11.31 -23.37
C GLU A 404 -13.71 10.90 -22.36
N LYS A 405 -14.10 10.43 -21.16
CA LYS A 405 -13.15 9.92 -20.15
C LYS A 405 -12.26 8.81 -20.71
N CYS A 406 -12.83 7.90 -21.53
CA CYS A 406 -12.04 6.84 -22.16
C CYS A 406 -11.04 7.39 -23.19
N ARG A 407 -11.37 8.45 -23.95
CA ARG A 407 -10.41 9.10 -24.86
C ARG A 407 -9.27 9.80 -24.11
N ASP A 408 -9.59 10.49 -23.02
CA ASP A 408 -8.61 11.19 -22.21
C ASP A 408 -7.63 10.18 -21.57
N ALA A 409 -8.15 9.09 -21.02
CA ALA A 409 -7.34 8.01 -20.44
C ALA A 409 -6.48 7.30 -21.49
N GLU A 410 -7.02 7.03 -22.71
CA GLU A 410 -6.28 6.43 -23.82
C GLU A 410 -5.07 7.26 -24.20
N SER A 411 -5.22 8.61 -24.25
CA SER A 411 -4.12 9.51 -24.58
C SER A 411 -2.96 9.38 -23.59
N VAL A 412 -3.26 9.27 -22.30
CA VAL A 412 -2.24 9.05 -21.25
C VAL A 412 -1.65 7.66 -21.36
N LEU A 413 -2.49 6.63 -21.55
CA LEU A 413 -2.07 5.24 -21.57
C LEU A 413 -1.14 4.92 -22.75
N HIS A 414 -1.34 5.55 -23.90
CA HIS A 414 -0.39 5.39 -25.02
C HIS A 414 1.01 5.87 -24.68
N GLY A 415 1.15 6.89 -23.83
CA GLY A 415 2.44 7.37 -23.34
C GLY A 415 3.13 6.40 -22.37
N ALA A 416 2.36 5.53 -21.71
CA ALA A 416 2.89 4.56 -20.76
C ALA A 416 3.66 3.42 -21.45
N PHE A 417 3.28 3.03 -22.66
CA PHE A 417 3.88 1.89 -23.35
C PHE A 417 5.10 2.30 -24.20
N ARG A 418 6.19 1.58 -24.02
CA ARG A 418 7.35 1.64 -24.92
C ARG A 418 7.51 0.33 -25.66
N TYR A 419 7.86 0.44 -26.96
CA TYR A 419 7.99 -0.70 -27.87
C TYR A 419 9.42 -0.78 -28.39
N GLY A 420 9.98 -1.99 -28.39
CA GLY A 420 11.29 -2.34 -28.97
C GLY A 420 11.18 -3.41 -30.04
N ASP A 421 12.30 -3.67 -30.71
CA ASP A 421 12.38 -4.72 -31.75
C ASP A 421 12.84 -6.06 -31.14
N GLU A 422 13.34 -6.07 -29.90
CA GLU A 422 13.80 -7.24 -29.16
C GLU A 422 13.01 -7.41 -27.86
N LYS A 423 12.85 -8.67 -27.41
CA LYS A 423 12.21 -9.00 -26.15
C LYS A 423 13.11 -8.53 -24.98
N THR A 424 12.52 -7.86 -24.01
CA THR A 424 13.20 -7.51 -22.74
C THR A 424 13.27 -8.74 -21.84
N GLU A 425 14.37 -8.93 -21.12
CA GLU A 425 14.49 -9.94 -20.08
C GLU A 425 13.55 -9.62 -18.90
N GLU A 426 13.00 -10.64 -18.30
CA GLU A 426 12.17 -10.49 -17.10
C GLU A 426 13.03 -10.08 -15.91
N CYS A 427 12.62 -9.00 -15.23
CA CYS A 427 13.23 -8.58 -13.97
C CYS A 427 12.58 -9.33 -12.80
N SER A 428 13.37 -9.59 -11.76
CA SER A 428 12.86 -10.14 -10.50
C SER A 428 11.83 -9.20 -9.89
N LEU A 429 10.74 -9.77 -9.36
CA LEU A 429 9.70 -9.01 -8.65
C LEU A 429 10.16 -8.58 -7.26
N VAL A 430 10.88 -9.46 -6.56
CA VAL A 430 11.50 -9.16 -5.28
C VAL A 430 12.97 -8.89 -5.52
N LEU A 431 13.39 -7.65 -5.26
CA LEU A 431 14.72 -7.13 -5.55
C LEU A 431 15.67 -7.26 -4.37
N ALA A 432 15.16 -7.15 -3.15
CA ALA A 432 15.94 -7.30 -1.92
C ALA A 432 15.05 -7.63 -0.73
N ARG A 433 15.68 -8.09 0.37
CA ARG A 433 15.06 -8.32 1.68
C ARG A 433 15.91 -7.69 2.77
N VAL A 434 15.26 -7.06 3.75
CA VAL A 434 15.87 -6.41 4.92
C VAL A 434 15.20 -6.92 6.20
N GLU A 435 16.03 -7.24 7.23
CA GLU A 435 15.60 -7.69 8.56
C GLU A 435 16.33 -6.96 9.69
#